data_e78978f6b2d9601e3ec3a5f1b05d1fe5
#
_entry.id   e78978f6b2d9601e3ec3a5f1b05d1fe5
#
_cell.length_a   1.000
_cell.length_b   1.000
_cell.length_c   1.000
_cell.angle_alpha   90.00
_cell.angle_beta   90.00
_cell.angle_gamma   90.00
#
_symmetry.space_group_name_H-M   'P 1'
#
loop_
_entity.id
_entity.type
_entity.pdbx_description
1 polymer ?
#
loop_
_entity_poly.entity_id
_entity_poly.type
_entity_poly.pdbx_seq_one_letter_code
_entity_poly.pdbx_strand_id
1 'polypeptide(L)'
;EYMRVKDINVVGSAFGNNTRNIRAVFNGSPVSITPTDGSSSGTAYSEGGKTYTTINADANGMFKGKITVPERTPCGTVAVQFQATNNLGETHTGTANYVANGTILTKTLTNTTTVTQRYKVLTEITNYYNTDPLAQSFIVDEVYDRNIHKIDLYFSKKSSTRPVVVQVRNMVNG
;
A
#
# COMPACT_ATOMS: atom_id res chain seq x y z
N GLU A 1 -0.78 -5.42 14.01
CA GLU A 1 0.21 -4.51 13.42
C GLU A 1 -0.52 -3.34 12.78
N TYR A 2 0.00 -2.11 12.93
CA TYR A 2 -0.66 -0.90 12.43
C TYR A 2 0.18 -0.25 11.35
N MET A 3 -0.50 0.37 10.38
CA MET A 3 0.15 1.18 9.35
C MET A 3 0.87 2.37 9.98
N ARG A 4 1.99 2.77 9.37
CA ARG A 4 2.67 4.01 9.75
C ARG A 4 1.83 5.21 9.30
N VAL A 5 1.69 6.17 10.17
CA VAL A 5 1.13 7.49 9.82
C VAL A 5 2.03 8.14 8.78
N LYS A 6 1.51 8.40 7.60
CA LYS A 6 2.21 9.09 6.52
C LYS A 6 1.23 9.73 5.55
N ASP A 7 1.71 10.71 4.82
CA ASP A 7 0.96 11.32 3.74
C ASP A 7 1.02 10.45 2.48
N ILE A 8 -0.12 10.29 1.82
CA ILE A 8 -0.25 9.65 0.52
C ILE A 8 -0.86 10.62 -0.48
N ASN A 9 -0.27 10.70 -1.67
CA ASN A 9 -0.81 11.50 -2.76
C ASN A 9 -1.95 10.73 -3.43
N VAL A 10 -3.02 11.44 -3.73
CA VAL A 10 -4.21 10.90 -4.37
C VAL A 10 -4.58 11.74 -5.59
N VAL A 11 -5.04 11.07 -6.63
CA VAL A 11 -5.57 11.68 -7.84
C VAL A 11 -6.94 11.07 -8.11
N GLY A 12 -7.94 11.90 -8.20
CA GLY A 12 -9.28 11.50 -8.59
C GLY A 12 -9.61 11.97 -10.00
N SER A 13 -10.38 11.19 -10.70
CA SER A 13 -10.87 11.53 -12.04
C SER A 13 -12.33 11.07 -12.22
N ALA A 14 -13.00 11.65 -13.21
CA ALA A 14 -14.39 11.33 -13.55
C ALA A 14 -15.41 11.65 -12.44
N PHE A 15 -15.15 12.66 -11.61
CA PHE A 15 -16.10 13.16 -10.61
C PHE A 15 -17.13 14.13 -11.15
N GLY A 16 -17.14 14.35 -12.45
CA GLY A 16 -17.94 15.40 -13.09
C GLY A 16 -17.23 16.76 -13.04
N ASN A 17 -17.51 17.58 -14.03
CA ASN A 17 -16.88 18.89 -14.21
C ASN A 17 -17.20 19.79 -13.03
N ASN A 18 -16.18 20.39 -12.42
CA ASN A 18 -16.32 21.34 -11.32
C ASN A 18 -17.08 20.80 -10.10
N THR A 19 -17.10 19.50 -9.88
CA THR A 19 -17.69 18.89 -8.67
C THR A 19 -17.02 19.45 -7.43
N ARG A 20 -17.82 19.88 -6.46
CA ARG A 20 -17.36 20.55 -5.25
C ARG A 20 -17.47 19.66 -4.03
N ASN A 21 -16.65 19.98 -3.04
CA ASN A 21 -16.73 19.42 -1.68
C ASN A 21 -16.59 17.89 -1.63
N ILE A 22 -15.69 17.36 -2.43
CA ILE A 22 -15.37 15.93 -2.44
C ILE A 22 -14.73 15.59 -1.08
N ARG A 23 -15.32 14.65 -0.37
CA ARG A 23 -14.90 14.15 0.93
C ARG A 23 -14.04 12.93 0.76
N ALA A 24 -13.07 12.75 1.65
CA ALA A 24 -12.24 11.53 1.69
C ALA A 24 -12.59 10.69 2.92
N VAL A 25 -12.70 9.39 2.72
CA VAL A 25 -12.94 8.39 3.77
C VAL A 25 -11.87 7.31 3.67
N PHE A 26 -11.17 7.06 4.74
CA PHE A 26 -10.11 6.05 4.81
C PHE A 26 -10.52 4.96 5.81
N ASN A 27 -10.66 3.74 5.34
CA ASN A 27 -11.10 2.61 6.16
C ASN A 27 -12.39 2.91 6.95
N GLY A 28 -13.39 3.51 6.30
CA GLY A 28 -14.66 3.87 6.92
C GLY A 28 -14.63 5.10 7.83
N SER A 29 -13.47 5.74 8.03
CA SER A 29 -13.34 6.95 8.84
C SER A 29 -13.07 8.16 7.97
N PRO A 30 -13.74 9.31 8.23
CA PRO A 30 -13.48 10.54 7.48
C PRO A 30 -12.06 11.04 7.73
N VAL A 31 -11.44 11.54 6.68
CA VAL A 31 -10.09 12.13 6.72
C VAL A 31 -10.05 13.43 5.94
N SER A 32 -9.18 14.34 6.36
CA SER A 32 -8.94 15.59 5.65
C SER A 32 -8.15 15.32 4.36
N ILE A 33 -8.50 16.04 3.29
CA ILE A 33 -7.76 16.06 2.05
C ILE A 33 -7.20 17.47 1.80
N THR A 34 -5.90 17.52 1.54
CA THR A 34 -5.19 18.76 1.22
C THR A 34 -4.95 18.85 -0.28
N PRO A 35 -5.42 19.88 -0.98
CA PRO A 35 -5.17 20.05 -2.41
C PRO A 35 -3.68 20.17 -2.73
N THR A 36 -3.29 19.65 -3.89
CA THR A 36 -1.94 19.78 -4.46
C THR A 36 -2.05 20.07 -5.96
N ASP A 37 -0.95 20.52 -6.57
CA ASP A 37 -0.80 20.68 -8.03
C ASP A 37 -1.94 21.46 -8.70
N GLY A 38 -2.34 22.59 -8.11
CA GLY A 38 -3.36 23.48 -8.69
C GLY A 38 -4.80 23.10 -8.39
N SER A 39 -5.06 22.03 -7.67
CA SER A 39 -6.41 21.71 -7.18
C SER A 39 -6.82 22.69 -6.08
N SER A 40 -8.12 22.93 -5.94
CA SER A 40 -8.68 23.87 -4.97
C SER A 40 -9.35 23.17 -3.79
N SER A 41 -9.29 23.80 -2.62
CA SER A 41 -10.03 23.36 -1.44
C SER A 41 -11.53 23.55 -1.64
N GLY A 42 -12.31 22.60 -1.16
CA GLY A 42 -13.74 22.76 -0.96
C GLY A 42 -14.08 23.30 0.42
N THR A 43 -15.36 23.35 0.74
CA THR A 43 -15.85 23.75 2.05
C THR A 43 -15.60 22.67 3.08
N ALA A 44 -14.97 23.02 4.19
CA ALA A 44 -14.77 22.09 5.29
C ALA A 44 -16.13 21.66 5.89
N TYR A 45 -16.19 20.46 6.43
CA TYR A 45 -17.37 19.95 7.14
C TYR A 45 -16.96 19.37 8.49
N SER A 46 -17.92 19.28 9.40
CA SER A 46 -17.71 18.72 10.73
C SER A 46 -18.47 17.41 10.89
N GLU A 47 -17.80 16.40 11.43
CA GLU A 47 -18.36 15.09 11.72
C GLU A 47 -17.70 14.52 12.98
N GLY A 48 -18.50 13.98 13.91
CA GLY A 48 -17.98 13.44 15.17
C GLY A 48 -17.17 14.44 16.02
N GLY A 49 -17.50 15.75 15.95
CA GLY A 49 -16.79 16.80 16.70
C GLY A 49 -15.42 17.18 16.10
N LYS A 50 -15.07 16.69 14.93
CA LYS A 50 -13.85 17.03 14.20
C LYS A 50 -14.20 17.71 12.88
N THR A 51 -13.33 18.63 12.44
CA THR A 51 -13.48 19.34 11.17
C THR A 51 -12.54 18.70 10.14
N TYR A 52 -13.07 18.44 8.95
CA TYR A 52 -12.38 17.83 7.83
C TYR A 52 -12.39 18.75 6.63
N THR A 53 -11.26 18.83 5.93
CA THR A 53 -11.16 19.57 4.67
C THR A 53 -11.59 18.70 3.50
N THR A 54 -12.16 19.37 2.48
CA THR A 54 -12.59 18.73 1.23
C THR A 54 -11.81 19.30 0.05
N ILE A 55 -11.98 18.70 -1.12
CA ILE A 55 -11.34 19.15 -2.36
C ILE A 55 -12.38 19.33 -3.47
N ASN A 56 -12.07 20.19 -4.44
CA ASN A 56 -12.89 20.37 -5.62
C ASN A 56 -12.22 19.72 -6.82
N ALA A 57 -13.04 19.16 -7.72
CA ALA A 57 -12.58 18.75 -9.03
C ALA A 57 -12.50 19.98 -9.97
N ASP A 58 -11.62 19.89 -10.95
CA ASP A 58 -11.45 20.88 -12.01
C ASP A 58 -12.52 20.75 -13.11
N ALA A 59 -12.37 21.52 -14.19
CA ALA A 59 -13.26 21.48 -15.35
C ALA A 59 -13.25 20.12 -16.09
N ASN A 60 -12.26 19.27 -15.85
CA ASN A 60 -12.16 17.93 -16.41
C ASN A 60 -12.65 16.85 -15.44
N GLY A 61 -13.18 17.22 -14.28
CA GLY A 61 -13.61 16.30 -13.24
C GLY A 61 -12.45 15.62 -12.53
N MET A 62 -11.28 16.24 -12.50
CA MET A 62 -10.07 15.73 -11.87
C MET A 62 -9.71 16.54 -10.63
N PHE A 63 -9.06 15.88 -9.66
CA PHE A 63 -8.42 16.55 -8.54
C PHE A 63 -7.11 15.84 -8.16
N LYS A 64 -6.23 16.58 -7.53
CA LYS A 64 -5.00 16.07 -6.93
C LYS A 64 -4.91 16.54 -5.50
N GLY A 65 -4.61 15.65 -4.61
CA GLY A 65 -4.57 15.97 -3.19
C GLY A 65 -3.66 15.02 -2.42
N LYS A 66 -3.61 15.28 -1.12
CA LYS A 66 -2.87 14.50 -0.15
C LYS A 66 -3.79 14.16 1.01
N ILE A 67 -3.76 12.92 1.47
CA ILE A 67 -4.42 12.47 2.70
C ILE A 67 -3.38 11.86 3.63
N THR A 68 -3.59 11.96 4.93
CA THR A 68 -2.73 11.33 5.94
C THR A 68 -3.36 10.03 6.41
N VAL A 69 -2.62 8.94 6.37
CA VAL A 69 -3.06 7.64 6.91
C VAL A 69 -3.37 7.81 8.39
N PRO A 70 -4.60 7.51 8.86
CA PRO A 70 -4.96 7.67 10.26
C PRO A 70 -4.13 6.78 11.18
N GLU A 71 -3.89 7.26 12.40
CA GLU A 71 -3.27 6.45 13.45
C GLU A 71 -4.08 5.17 13.72
N ARG A 72 -3.39 4.12 14.10
CA ARG A 72 -3.99 2.81 14.44
C ARG A 72 -4.80 2.16 13.31
N THR A 73 -4.51 2.52 12.06
CA THR A 73 -5.05 1.79 10.92
C THR A 73 -4.40 0.42 10.86
N PRO A 74 -5.18 -0.69 10.87
CA PRO A 74 -4.62 -2.04 10.77
C PRO A 74 -3.86 -2.23 9.46
N CYS A 75 -2.77 -3.01 9.49
CA CYS A 75 -2.10 -3.46 8.27
C CYS A 75 -3.02 -4.34 7.43
N GLY A 76 -2.78 -4.36 6.13
CA GLY A 76 -3.57 -5.10 5.15
C GLY A 76 -4.16 -4.20 4.08
N THR A 77 -5.25 -4.64 3.48
CA THR A 77 -5.96 -3.89 2.44
C THR A 77 -7.08 -3.06 3.07
N VAL A 78 -7.07 -1.76 2.85
CA VAL A 78 -8.12 -0.85 3.31
C VAL A 78 -8.70 -0.06 2.14
N ALA A 79 -10.00 0.22 2.19
CA ALA A 79 -10.66 1.05 1.18
C ALA A 79 -10.41 2.53 1.45
N VAL A 80 -10.06 3.26 0.40
CA VAL A 80 -10.04 4.72 0.35
C VAL A 80 -11.15 5.16 -0.57
N GLN A 81 -12.09 5.94 -0.05
CA GLN A 81 -13.25 6.38 -0.79
C GLN A 81 -13.25 7.90 -0.92
N PHE A 82 -13.67 8.39 -2.07
CA PHE A 82 -13.92 9.80 -2.32
C PHE A 82 -15.38 9.96 -2.68
N GLN A 83 -16.08 10.78 -1.91
CA GLN A 83 -17.52 10.95 -2.00
C GLN A 83 -17.85 12.38 -2.38
N ALA A 84 -18.68 12.54 -3.40
CA ALA A 84 -19.20 13.82 -3.83
C ALA A 84 -20.72 13.75 -3.89
N THR A 85 -21.39 14.78 -3.40
CA THR A 85 -22.83 14.93 -3.55
C THR A 85 -23.09 16.03 -4.56
N ASN A 86 -23.85 15.72 -5.60
CA ASN A 86 -24.25 16.70 -6.61
C ASN A 86 -25.39 17.60 -6.11
N ASN A 87 -25.75 18.59 -6.90
CA ASN A 87 -26.82 19.52 -6.55
C ASN A 87 -28.23 18.89 -6.47
N LEU A 88 -28.38 17.66 -6.96
CA LEU A 88 -29.61 16.88 -6.88
C LEU A 88 -29.66 15.98 -5.64
N GLY A 89 -28.62 16.03 -4.79
CA GLY A 89 -28.51 15.19 -3.60
C GLY A 89 -28.00 13.76 -3.87
N GLU A 90 -27.58 13.44 -5.09
CA GLU A 90 -27.01 12.15 -5.43
C GLU A 90 -25.55 12.08 -5.00
N THR A 91 -25.17 11.01 -4.32
CA THR A 91 -23.79 10.79 -3.89
C THR A 91 -23.08 9.86 -4.87
N HIS A 92 -21.99 10.34 -5.43
CA HIS A 92 -21.08 9.58 -6.27
C HIS A 92 -19.87 9.18 -5.42
N THR A 93 -19.48 7.91 -5.50
CA THR A 93 -18.35 7.38 -4.71
C THR A 93 -17.33 6.76 -5.64
N GLY A 94 -16.10 7.25 -5.58
CA GLY A 94 -14.93 6.60 -6.14
C GLY A 94 -14.21 5.81 -5.05
N THR A 95 -13.83 4.57 -5.30
CA THR A 95 -13.14 3.73 -4.32
C THR A 95 -11.82 3.20 -4.88
N ALA A 96 -10.78 3.26 -4.06
CA ALA A 96 -9.49 2.63 -4.32
C ALA A 96 -9.06 1.80 -3.10
N ASN A 97 -8.25 0.78 -3.33
CA ASN A 97 -7.68 -0.01 -2.25
C ASN A 97 -6.25 0.45 -1.95
N TYR A 98 -6.00 0.74 -0.69
CA TYR A 98 -4.67 0.98 -0.17
C TYR A 98 -4.18 -0.27 0.57
N VAL A 99 -3.01 -0.77 0.17
CA VAL A 99 -2.44 -1.98 0.77
C VAL A 99 -1.16 -1.62 1.51
N ALA A 100 -1.11 -1.93 2.81
CA ALA A 100 0.10 -1.86 3.60
C ALA A 100 0.36 -3.22 4.25
N ASN A 101 1.43 -3.84 3.86
CA ASN A 101 1.94 -5.03 4.52
C ASN A 101 2.95 -4.62 5.60
N GLY A 102 3.00 -5.30 6.72
CA GLY A 102 3.83 -4.96 7.88
C GLY A 102 5.34 -4.98 7.65
N THR A 103 5.78 -5.43 6.50
CA THR A 103 7.09 -5.19 5.91
C THR A 103 6.90 -4.33 4.68
N ILE A 104 7.23 -3.08 4.80
CA ILE A 104 7.23 -1.98 3.83
C ILE A 104 7.24 -2.44 2.35
N LEU A 105 6.09 -2.88 1.85
CA LEU A 105 5.81 -2.97 0.43
C LEU A 105 4.50 -2.23 0.19
N THR A 106 4.59 -0.93 -0.05
CA THR A 106 3.44 -0.19 -0.53
C THR A 106 3.22 -0.58 -1.99
N LYS A 107 2.43 -1.63 -2.22
CA LYS A 107 1.86 -1.88 -3.53
C LYS A 107 0.47 -1.28 -3.55
N THR A 108 0.31 -0.27 -4.34
CA THR A 108 -1.02 0.22 -4.65
C THR A 108 -1.54 -0.54 -5.85
N LEU A 109 -2.56 -1.33 -5.62
CA LEU A 109 -3.35 -1.87 -6.70
C LEU A 109 -4.52 -0.94 -6.94
N THR A 110 -4.53 -0.31 -8.08
CA THR A 110 -5.68 0.46 -8.54
C THR A 110 -6.61 -0.50 -9.24
N ASN A 111 -7.76 -0.74 -8.64
CA ASN A 111 -8.86 -1.33 -9.40
C ASN A 111 -9.80 -0.20 -9.80
N THR A 112 -9.82 0.04 -11.08
CA THR A 112 -10.44 1.15 -11.75
C THR A 112 -11.95 1.14 -11.69
N THR A 113 -12.55 2.25 -11.26
CA THR A 113 -13.48 2.84 -12.22
C THR A 113 -13.47 4.38 -12.19
N THR A 114 -12.85 5.05 -11.22
CA THR A 114 -12.85 6.52 -11.20
C THR A 114 -11.68 7.17 -10.48
N VAL A 115 -10.70 6.42 -9.96
CA VAL A 115 -9.54 7.01 -9.30
C VAL A 115 -8.26 6.46 -9.93
N THR A 116 -7.56 7.28 -10.69
CA THR A 116 -6.22 6.94 -11.19
C THR A 116 -5.20 7.41 -10.18
N GLN A 117 -4.63 6.49 -9.42
CA GLN A 117 -3.50 6.80 -8.56
C GLN A 117 -2.22 6.68 -9.39
N ARG A 118 -1.53 7.80 -9.57
CA ARG A 118 -0.15 7.80 -10.03
C ARG A 118 0.75 7.95 -8.81
N TYR A 119 1.38 6.86 -8.42
CA TYR A 119 2.45 6.90 -7.45
C TYR A 119 3.76 7.27 -8.15
N LYS A 120 4.40 8.30 -7.67
CA LYS A 120 5.83 8.37 -7.82
C LYS A 120 6.38 7.42 -6.76
N VAL A 121 6.69 6.20 -7.18
CA VAL A 121 7.48 5.28 -6.36
C VAL A 121 8.81 5.99 -6.15
N LEU A 122 8.99 6.65 -5.03
CA LEU A 122 10.31 6.87 -4.50
C LEU A 122 10.78 5.49 -4.07
N THR A 123 11.44 4.83 -5.00
CA THR A 123 12.18 3.60 -4.74
C THR A 123 13.42 3.98 -3.93
N GLU A 124 13.26 4.33 -2.68
CA GLU A 124 14.26 3.89 -1.73
C GLU A 124 13.96 2.42 -1.49
N ILE A 125 14.50 1.63 -2.38
CA ILE A 125 14.64 0.19 -2.16
C ILE A 125 15.70 0.06 -1.07
N THR A 126 15.28 0.23 0.16
CA THR A 126 15.99 -0.42 1.25
C THR A 126 15.56 -1.88 1.14
N ASN A 127 16.30 -2.61 0.33
CA ASN A 127 16.18 -4.05 0.21
C ASN A 127 16.50 -4.67 1.58
N TYR A 128 15.52 -4.73 2.47
CA TYR A 128 15.51 -5.77 3.47
C TYR A 128 15.14 -7.05 2.72
N TYR A 129 16.17 -7.70 2.21
CA TYR A 129 16.03 -9.08 1.82
C TYR A 129 15.67 -9.85 3.07
N ASN A 130 14.40 -10.15 3.27
CA ASN A 130 14.08 -11.39 3.92
C ASN A 130 14.72 -12.45 3.03
N THR A 131 15.89 -12.91 3.42
CA THR A 131 16.43 -14.14 2.90
C THR A 131 15.46 -15.21 3.36
N ASP A 132 14.53 -15.56 2.49
CA ASP A 132 13.80 -16.80 2.66
C ASP A 132 14.85 -17.90 2.45
N PRO A 133 15.27 -18.59 3.51
CA PRO A 133 16.30 -19.62 3.37
C PRO A 133 15.68 -20.75 2.56
N LEU A 134 16.23 -21.02 1.39
CA LEU A 134 15.92 -22.24 0.67
C LEU A 134 16.35 -23.41 1.55
N ALA A 135 15.38 -24.16 2.04
CA ALA A 135 15.60 -25.36 2.81
C ALA A 135 15.16 -26.59 2.00
N GLN A 136 16.00 -27.59 1.93
CA GLN A 136 15.67 -28.88 1.36
C GLN A 136 15.99 -29.97 2.37
N SER A 137 15.00 -30.79 2.67
CA SER A 137 15.20 -31.98 3.51
C SER A 137 15.65 -33.17 2.68
N PHE A 138 16.50 -33.99 3.24
CA PHE A 138 16.85 -35.28 2.71
C PHE A 138 16.99 -36.27 3.87
N ILE A 139 16.69 -37.54 3.60
CA ILE A 139 16.78 -38.61 4.59
C ILE A 139 18.15 -39.25 4.47
N VAL A 140 18.85 -39.33 5.59
CA VAL A 140 20.06 -40.18 5.70
C VAL A 140 19.63 -41.47 6.36
N ASP A 141 19.84 -42.58 5.68
CA ASP A 141 19.50 -43.91 6.21
C ASP A 141 20.38 -44.22 7.42
N GLU A 142 19.76 -44.47 8.58
CA GLU A 142 20.43 -44.70 9.84
C GLU A 142 21.22 -46.03 9.90
N VAL A 143 21.01 -46.91 8.91
CA VAL A 143 21.61 -48.24 8.88
C VAL A 143 23.12 -48.19 8.56
N TYR A 144 23.60 -47.10 7.99
CA TYR A 144 25.01 -46.91 7.64
C TYR A 144 25.45 -45.47 7.99
N ASP A 145 26.50 -45.32 8.80
CA ASP A 145 27.17 -44.04 9.01
C ASP A 145 27.57 -43.42 7.66
N ARG A 146 26.80 -42.48 7.21
CA ARG A 146 27.06 -41.79 5.94
C ARG A 146 27.50 -40.36 6.22
N ASN A 147 28.66 -40.02 5.74
CA ASN A 147 29.19 -38.68 5.83
C ASN A 147 28.87 -37.90 4.56
N ILE A 148 28.38 -36.68 4.69
CA ILE A 148 28.22 -35.78 3.55
C ILE A 148 29.61 -35.29 3.16
N HIS A 149 30.13 -35.72 2.02
CA HIS A 149 31.42 -35.32 1.52
C HIS A 149 31.42 -34.05 0.68
N LYS A 150 30.27 -33.73 0.07
CA LYS A 150 30.17 -32.62 -0.85
C LYS A 150 28.72 -32.13 -0.97
N ILE A 151 28.58 -30.83 -1.07
CA ILE A 151 27.32 -30.15 -1.41
C ILE A 151 27.62 -29.23 -2.60
N ASP A 152 26.98 -29.45 -3.74
CA ASP A 152 27.08 -28.61 -4.91
C ASP A 152 25.85 -27.68 -4.98
N LEU A 153 26.10 -26.40 -5.08
CA LEU A 153 25.06 -25.36 -5.19
C LEU A 153 25.15 -24.68 -6.54
N TYR A 154 24.03 -24.61 -7.23
CA TYR A 154 23.93 -23.98 -8.54
C TYR A 154 23.13 -22.70 -8.43
N PHE A 155 23.71 -21.60 -8.88
CA PHE A 155 23.06 -20.28 -8.87
C PHE A 155 22.96 -19.74 -10.29
N SER A 156 21.79 -19.28 -10.69
CA SER A 156 21.64 -18.53 -11.93
C SER A 156 22.27 -17.14 -11.83
N LYS A 157 22.31 -16.57 -10.62
CA LYS A 157 22.93 -15.28 -10.33
C LYS A 157 23.35 -15.23 -8.86
N LYS A 158 24.53 -14.71 -8.59
CA LYS A 158 25.09 -14.54 -7.24
C LYS A 158 25.42 -13.07 -6.99
N SER A 159 25.20 -12.60 -5.76
CA SER A 159 25.65 -11.27 -5.33
C SER A 159 27.17 -11.21 -5.29
N SER A 160 27.76 -10.12 -5.77
CA SER A 160 29.21 -9.86 -5.66
C SER A 160 29.67 -9.48 -4.26
N THR A 161 28.74 -9.02 -3.42
CA THR A 161 29.06 -8.44 -2.10
C THR A 161 28.53 -9.23 -0.92
N ARG A 162 27.64 -10.18 -1.14
CA ARG A 162 27.04 -10.99 -0.05
C ARG A 162 27.47 -12.44 -0.12
N PRO A 163 27.92 -13.03 0.99
CA PRO A 163 28.27 -14.45 1.04
C PRO A 163 27.02 -15.32 0.96
N VAL A 164 27.16 -16.51 0.41
CA VAL A 164 26.19 -17.58 0.54
C VAL A 164 26.57 -18.42 1.76
N VAL A 165 25.62 -18.64 2.66
CA VAL A 165 25.80 -19.44 3.84
C VAL A 165 25.02 -20.73 3.68
N VAL A 166 25.69 -21.87 3.77
CA VAL A 166 25.08 -23.20 3.76
C VAL A 166 25.12 -23.75 5.17
N GLN A 167 24.00 -24.26 5.63
CA GLN A 167 23.90 -24.89 6.94
C GLN A 167 23.26 -26.27 6.81
N VAL A 168 23.87 -27.28 7.40
CA VAL A 168 23.28 -28.59 7.57
C VAL A 168 22.76 -28.68 8.99
N ARG A 169 21.49 -28.99 9.16
CA ARG A 169 20.84 -29.08 10.48
C ARG A 169 20.01 -30.35 10.57
N ASN A 170 19.93 -30.88 11.77
CA ASN A 170 18.99 -31.96 12.06
C ASN A 170 17.55 -31.41 11.95
N MET A 171 16.69 -32.18 11.29
CA MET A 171 15.26 -31.91 11.28
C MET A 171 14.62 -32.56 12.53
N VAL A 172 13.94 -31.72 13.32
CA VAL A 172 13.17 -32.18 14.46
C VAL A 172 11.70 -31.97 14.09
N ASN A 173 10.99 -33.07 13.90
CA ASN A 173 9.53 -33.12 13.61
C ASN A 173 9.13 -32.28 12.39
N GLY A 174 9.15 -32.93 11.22
CA GLY A 174 8.60 -32.40 9.97
C GLY A 174 7.09 -32.39 9.96
#